data_0785d5778622eaf49a46fc6f32a8880b
#
_entry.id   0785d5778622eaf49a46fc6f32a8880b
#
_cell.length_a   1.000
_cell.length_b   1.000
_cell.length_c   1.000
_cell.angle_alpha   90.00
_cell.angle_beta   90.00
_cell.angle_gamma   90.00
#
_symmetry.space_group_name_H-M   'P 1'
#
loop_
_entity.id
_entity.type
_entity.pdbx_description
1 polymer ?
#
loop_
_entity_poly.entity_id
_entity_poly.type
_entity_poly.pdbx_seq_one_letter_code
_entity_poly.pdbx_strand_id
1 'polypeptide(L)'
;MSGTIILVNGASSSGKSTLCRALQARLEAPFWHVSIDHLRAAGVLPAERIDRGEFPWPELRPAFFEGFHRCLPALAGAGNNLLVEHIVETAEWMSRLLQLLEPFDVFHVGLHCPVAELERRERRRGDRRAGEARQDHAVVHTFGIYDLELDSTQPNDDNVTAVRSAWRSRTRPGAFERMRAAAARTST
;
A
#
# COMPACT_ATOMS: atom_id res chain seq x y z
N MET A 1 -2.04 -3.52 -23.75
CA MET A 1 -3.01 -3.56 -22.64
C MET A 1 -2.29 -3.04 -21.38
N SER A 2 -2.89 -2.19 -20.60
CA SER A 2 -2.34 -1.75 -19.31
C SER A 2 -2.44 -2.88 -18.27
N GLY A 3 -1.52 -2.88 -17.30
CA GLY A 3 -1.58 -3.79 -16.17
C GLY A 3 -2.70 -3.43 -15.19
N THR A 4 -2.99 -4.33 -14.28
CA THR A 4 -3.94 -4.18 -13.18
C THR A 4 -3.22 -4.01 -11.85
N ILE A 5 -3.87 -3.46 -10.84
CA ILE A 5 -3.24 -3.12 -9.57
C ILE A 5 -4.04 -3.71 -8.41
N ILE A 6 -3.39 -4.47 -7.55
CA ILE A 6 -3.89 -4.79 -6.21
C ILE A 6 -3.11 -3.90 -5.24
N LEU A 7 -3.79 -2.96 -4.57
CA LEU A 7 -3.17 -2.05 -3.61
C LEU A 7 -3.56 -2.48 -2.20
N VAL A 8 -2.56 -2.91 -1.42
CA VAL A 8 -2.73 -3.34 -0.03
C VAL A 8 -2.31 -2.21 0.90
N ASN A 9 -3.28 -1.64 1.59
CA ASN A 9 -3.09 -0.57 2.57
C ASN A 9 -3.20 -1.11 4.00
N GLY A 10 -2.36 -0.63 4.89
CA GLY A 10 -2.35 -1.03 6.30
C GLY A 10 -1.16 -0.44 7.04
N ALA A 11 -1.21 -0.43 8.37
CA ALA A 11 -0.16 0.13 9.22
C ALA A 11 1.20 -0.59 9.07
N SER A 12 2.27 0.06 9.50
CA SER A 12 3.55 -0.61 9.70
C SER A 12 3.37 -1.85 10.59
N SER A 13 4.10 -2.91 10.32
CA SER A 13 4.01 -4.19 11.04
C SER A 13 2.66 -4.94 10.94
N SER A 14 1.71 -4.50 10.12
CA SER A 14 0.42 -5.20 9.93
C SER A 14 0.56 -6.56 9.20
N GLY A 15 1.67 -6.82 8.50
CA GLY A 15 1.88 -8.06 7.76
C GLY A 15 1.67 -7.95 6.25
N LYS A 16 1.54 -6.75 5.70
CA LYS A 16 1.38 -6.50 4.25
C LYS A 16 2.39 -7.26 3.40
N SER A 17 3.68 -7.15 3.72
CA SER A 17 4.73 -7.82 2.95
C SER A 17 4.63 -9.35 2.97
N THR A 18 4.15 -9.92 4.08
CA THR A 18 3.89 -11.36 4.18
C THR A 18 2.73 -11.77 3.27
N LEU A 19 1.63 -11.01 3.32
CA LEU A 19 0.47 -11.20 2.46
C LEU A 19 0.85 -11.04 0.97
N CYS A 20 1.52 -9.95 0.62
CA CYS A 20 1.91 -9.68 -0.76
C CYS A 20 2.83 -10.74 -1.35
N ARG A 21 3.84 -11.21 -0.62
CA ARG A 21 4.70 -12.31 -1.08
C ARG A 21 3.91 -13.61 -1.29
N ALA A 22 2.99 -13.94 -0.40
CA ALA A 22 2.17 -15.12 -0.55
C ALA A 22 1.15 -15.01 -1.70
N LEU A 23 0.61 -13.82 -1.95
CA LEU A 23 -0.23 -13.53 -3.13
C LEU A 23 0.58 -13.63 -4.41
N GLN A 24 1.77 -13.04 -4.47
CA GLN A 24 2.65 -13.10 -5.64
C GLN A 24 2.94 -14.54 -6.07
N ALA A 25 3.14 -15.44 -5.09
CA ALA A 25 3.38 -16.85 -5.35
C ALA A 25 2.14 -17.63 -5.82
N ARG A 26 0.92 -17.09 -5.65
CA ARG A 26 -0.34 -17.84 -5.85
C ARG A 26 -1.32 -17.19 -6.83
N LEU A 27 -1.05 -15.97 -7.28
CA LEU A 27 -1.84 -15.31 -8.32
C LEU A 27 -1.58 -15.98 -9.68
N GLU A 28 -2.59 -16.03 -10.55
CA GLU A 28 -2.56 -16.74 -11.83
C GLU A 28 -1.74 -16.03 -12.90
N ALA A 29 -1.62 -14.70 -12.78
CA ALA A 29 -0.77 -13.88 -13.62
C ALA A 29 0.45 -13.38 -12.82
N PRO A 30 1.56 -13.03 -13.48
CA PRO A 30 2.68 -12.42 -12.80
C PRO A 30 2.32 -11.02 -12.29
N PHE A 31 2.58 -10.76 -11.01
CA PHE A 31 2.45 -9.45 -10.38
C PHE A 31 3.81 -9.00 -9.85
N TRP A 32 4.15 -7.75 -10.11
CA TRP A 32 5.32 -7.12 -9.51
C TRP A 32 4.96 -6.66 -8.11
N HIS A 33 5.67 -7.16 -7.11
CA HIS A 33 5.52 -6.71 -5.74
C HIS A 33 6.32 -5.42 -5.56
N VAL A 34 5.63 -4.31 -5.33
CA VAL A 34 6.20 -2.96 -5.29
C VAL A 34 5.86 -2.30 -3.96
N SER A 35 6.88 -1.81 -3.26
CA SER A 35 6.72 -1.05 -2.02
C SER A 35 7.80 0.02 -1.89
N ILE A 36 7.53 1.02 -1.04
CA ILE A 36 8.53 2.05 -0.71
C ILE A 36 9.75 1.42 -0.02
N ASP A 37 9.54 0.38 0.78
CA ASP A 37 10.62 -0.33 1.47
C ASP A 37 11.54 -1.07 0.48
N HIS A 38 11.01 -1.55 -0.65
CA HIS A 38 11.85 -2.14 -1.71
C HIS A 38 12.81 -1.12 -2.30
N LEU A 39 12.35 0.11 -2.56
CA LEU A 39 13.20 1.18 -3.06
C LEU A 39 14.30 1.54 -2.04
N ARG A 40 13.94 1.60 -0.76
CA ARG A 40 14.92 1.86 0.31
C ARG A 40 15.94 0.73 0.42
N ALA A 41 15.50 -0.52 0.41
CA ALA A 41 16.38 -1.69 0.48
C ALA A 41 17.29 -1.83 -0.75
N ALA A 42 16.85 -1.37 -1.93
CA ALA A 42 17.63 -1.33 -3.15
C ALA A 42 18.70 -0.20 -3.16
N GLY A 43 18.76 0.62 -2.11
CA GLY A 43 19.78 1.64 -1.97
C GLY A 43 19.58 2.87 -2.87
N VAL A 44 18.34 3.18 -3.27
CA VAL A 44 18.04 4.39 -4.08
C VAL A 44 18.29 5.69 -3.32
N LEU A 45 18.41 5.61 -1.99
CA LEU A 45 18.75 6.75 -1.12
C LEU A 45 20.14 6.54 -0.49
N PRO A 46 20.87 7.62 -0.21
CA PRO A 46 22.17 7.56 0.48
C PRO A 46 21.94 7.35 2.01
N ALA A 47 21.50 6.12 2.39
CA ALA A 47 21.05 5.81 3.73
C ALA A 47 22.03 6.21 4.83
N GLU A 48 23.33 5.88 4.68
CA GLU A 48 24.36 6.23 5.66
C GLU A 48 24.51 7.76 5.85
N ARG A 49 24.32 8.55 4.81
CA ARG A 49 24.41 10.02 4.90
C ARG A 49 23.15 10.61 5.56
N ILE A 50 22.00 9.99 5.32
CA ILE A 50 20.74 10.33 6.01
C ILE A 50 20.86 10.02 7.50
N ASP A 51 21.37 8.84 7.86
CA ASP A 51 21.57 8.41 9.24
C ASP A 51 22.55 9.30 10.01
N ARG A 52 23.56 9.83 9.32
CA ARG A 52 24.49 10.84 9.88
C ARG A 52 23.93 12.26 9.93
N GLY A 53 22.69 12.45 9.45
CA GLY A 53 22.02 13.76 9.48
C GLY A 53 22.47 14.74 8.40
N GLU A 54 23.25 14.31 7.41
CA GLU A 54 23.67 15.17 6.29
C GLU A 54 22.49 15.57 5.39
N PHE A 55 21.49 14.69 5.31
CA PHE A 55 20.23 14.90 4.58
C PHE A 55 19.06 14.56 5.52
N PRO A 56 18.35 15.56 6.06
CA PRO A 56 17.23 15.32 6.97
C PRO A 56 16.09 14.56 6.28
N TRP A 57 15.74 13.39 6.82
CA TRP A 57 14.66 12.57 6.26
C TRP A 57 13.33 13.32 6.04
N PRO A 58 12.86 14.22 6.97
CA PRO A 58 11.64 14.98 6.75
C PRO A 58 11.64 15.83 5.47
N GLU A 59 12.80 16.32 5.03
CA GLU A 59 12.93 17.13 3.81
C GLU A 59 12.92 16.25 2.55
N LEU A 60 13.51 15.06 2.60
CA LEU A 60 13.55 14.12 1.48
C LEU A 60 12.24 13.36 1.28
N ARG A 61 11.52 13.10 2.37
CA ARG A 61 10.36 12.22 2.41
C ARG A 61 9.26 12.59 1.41
N PRO A 62 8.83 13.86 1.27
CA PRO A 62 7.76 14.22 0.34
C PRO A 62 8.11 13.87 -1.11
N ALA A 63 9.30 14.25 -1.58
CA ALA A 63 9.74 13.97 -2.95
C ALA A 63 9.93 12.46 -3.19
N PHE A 64 10.41 11.71 -2.20
CA PHE A 64 10.61 10.27 -2.30
C PHE A 64 9.27 9.53 -2.46
N PHE A 65 8.25 9.88 -1.66
CA PHE A 65 6.92 9.30 -1.80
C PHE A 65 6.21 9.73 -3.08
N GLU A 66 6.32 10.99 -3.50
CA GLU A 66 5.77 11.43 -4.78
C GLU A 66 6.42 10.68 -5.94
N GLY A 67 7.74 10.47 -5.90
CA GLY A 67 8.46 9.64 -6.87
C GLY A 67 7.92 8.20 -6.91
N PHE A 68 7.72 7.59 -5.74
CA PHE A 68 7.12 6.26 -5.64
C PHE A 68 5.71 6.23 -6.24
N HIS A 69 4.84 7.17 -5.90
CA HIS A 69 3.49 7.23 -6.46
C HIS A 69 3.50 7.35 -7.99
N ARG A 70 4.42 8.14 -8.57
CA ARG A 70 4.56 8.30 -10.03
C ARG A 70 5.14 7.07 -10.73
N CYS A 71 5.89 6.23 -10.04
CA CYS A 71 6.36 4.97 -10.62
C CYS A 71 5.22 3.99 -10.89
N LEU A 72 4.15 4.00 -10.08
CA LEU A 72 3.06 3.04 -10.21
C LEU A 72 2.36 3.10 -11.57
N PRO A 73 1.86 4.26 -12.05
CA PRO A 73 1.25 4.35 -13.37
C PRO A 73 2.25 4.08 -14.51
N ALA A 74 3.53 4.40 -14.35
CA ALA A 74 4.54 4.11 -15.37
C ALA A 74 4.73 2.58 -15.52
N LEU A 75 4.83 1.86 -14.41
CA LEU A 75 4.96 0.40 -14.41
C LEU A 75 3.69 -0.29 -14.94
N ALA A 76 2.51 0.13 -14.47
CA ALA A 76 1.25 -0.44 -14.94
C ALA A 76 0.95 -0.09 -16.40
N GLY A 77 1.29 1.12 -16.83
CA GLY A 77 1.15 1.56 -18.22
C GLY A 77 2.01 0.76 -19.21
N ALA A 78 3.15 0.25 -18.75
CA ALA A 78 4.00 -0.66 -19.51
C ALA A 78 3.43 -2.11 -19.60
N GLY A 79 2.26 -2.38 -19.01
CA GLY A 79 1.58 -3.69 -19.06
C GLY A 79 1.87 -4.60 -17.86
N ASN A 80 2.57 -4.13 -16.83
CA ASN A 80 2.86 -4.94 -15.65
C ASN A 80 1.69 -4.91 -14.64
N ASN A 81 1.26 -6.08 -14.16
CA ASN A 81 0.35 -6.13 -13.03
C ASN A 81 1.14 -5.82 -11.76
N LEU A 82 0.55 -5.02 -10.86
CA LEU A 82 1.21 -4.56 -9.64
C LEU A 82 0.49 -5.05 -8.38
N LEU A 83 1.26 -5.56 -7.45
CA LEU A 83 0.87 -5.81 -6.08
C LEU A 83 1.59 -4.78 -5.21
N VAL A 84 0.89 -3.72 -4.85
CA VAL A 84 1.46 -2.54 -4.19
C VAL A 84 1.19 -2.60 -2.70
N GLU A 85 2.25 -2.52 -1.88
CA GLU A 85 2.10 -2.25 -0.44
C GLU A 85 2.20 -0.75 -0.17
N HIS A 86 1.27 -0.25 0.62
CA HIS A 86 1.30 1.15 1.02
C HIS A 86 0.83 1.35 2.47
N ILE A 87 1.21 2.49 3.02
CA ILE A 87 0.66 3.10 4.22
C ILE A 87 0.18 4.48 3.80
N VAL A 88 -1.11 4.61 3.52
CA VAL A 88 -1.69 5.90 3.12
C VAL A 88 -1.93 6.72 4.39
N GLU A 89 -1.06 7.68 4.63
CA GLU A 89 -1.02 8.45 5.88
C GLU A 89 -1.77 9.78 5.81
N THR A 90 -2.11 10.26 4.61
CA THR A 90 -2.78 11.56 4.44
C THR A 90 -3.84 11.52 3.35
N ALA A 91 -4.81 12.43 3.44
CA ALA A 91 -5.84 12.62 2.42
C ALA A 91 -5.23 13.03 1.07
N GLU A 92 -4.15 13.81 1.09
CA GLU A 92 -3.44 14.26 -0.12
C GLU A 92 -2.82 13.06 -0.85
N TRP A 93 -2.25 12.09 -0.12
CA TRP A 93 -1.72 10.87 -0.74
C TRP A 93 -2.82 10.03 -1.37
N MET A 94 -3.96 9.86 -0.68
CA MET A 94 -5.10 9.15 -1.28
C MET A 94 -5.59 9.89 -2.53
N SER A 95 -5.78 11.21 -2.47
CA SER A 95 -6.19 12.01 -3.63
C SER A 95 -5.21 11.89 -4.79
N ARG A 96 -3.90 11.89 -4.47
CA ARG A 96 -2.85 11.73 -5.47
C ARG A 96 -2.88 10.35 -6.14
N LEU A 97 -3.06 9.29 -5.36
CA LEU A 97 -3.21 7.93 -5.89
C LEU A 97 -4.46 7.78 -6.75
N LEU A 98 -5.61 8.34 -6.31
CA LEU A 98 -6.85 8.34 -7.09
C LEU A 98 -6.67 9.01 -8.46
N GLN A 99 -5.91 10.12 -8.52
CA GLN A 99 -5.60 10.83 -9.76
C GLN A 99 -4.65 10.03 -10.65
N LEU A 100 -3.51 9.59 -10.11
CA LEU A 100 -2.47 8.92 -10.87
C LEU A 100 -2.90 7.55 -11.41
N LEU A 101 -3.75 6.85 -10.67
CA LEU A 101 -4.20 5.51 -11.02
C LEU A 101 -5.58 5.49 -11.68
N GLU A 102 -6.09 6.64 -12.12
CA GLU A 102 -7.39 6.75 -12.79
C GLU A 102 -7.53 5.82 -14.00
N PRO A 103 -6.54 5.68 -14.89
CA PRO A 103 -6.67 4.82 -16.08
C PRO A 103 -6.62 3.31 -15.79
N PHE A 104 -6.39 2.90 -14.55
CA PHE A 104 -6.11 1.51 -14.22
C PHE A 104 -7.23 0.84 -13.41
N ASP A 105 -7.34 -0.49 -13.56
CA ASP A 105 -8.16 -1.34 -12.69
C ASP A 105 -7.44 -1.52 -11.36
N VAL A 106 -7.92 -0.83 -10.31
CA VAL A 106 -7.35 -0.87 -8.96
C VAL A 106 -8.28 -1.61 -8.02
N PHE A 107 -7.81 -2.69 -7.43
CA PHE A 107 -8.46 -3.43 -6.36
C PHE A 107 -7.83 -3.03 -5.02
N HIS A 108 -8.57 -2.34 -4.18
CA HIS A 108 -8.07 -1.76 -2.94
C HIS A 108 -8.38 -2.66 -1.75
N VAL A 109 -7.34 -3.12 -1.07
CA VAL A 109 -7.42 -4.04 0.07
C VAL A 109 -6.95 -3.33 1.34
N GLY A 110 -7.80 -3.33 2.37
CA GLY A 110 -7.46 -2.87 3.72
C GLY A 110 -7.00 -4.04 4.59
N LEU A 111 -5.77 -4.01 5.11
CA LEU A 111 -5.26 -5.00 6.05
C LEU A 111 -5.23 -4.42 7.46
N HIS A 112 -6.26 -4.72 8.24
CA HIS A 112 -6.41 -4.29 9.62
C HIS A 112 -5.57 -5.14 10.57
N CYS A 113 -5.10 -4.53 11.64
CA CYS A 113 -4.39 -5.21 12.71
C CYS A 113 -4.62 -4.46 14.03
N PRO A 114 -5.01 -5.13 15.11
CA PRO A 114 -5.15 -4.48 16.41
C PRO A 114 -3.84 -3.82 16.86
N VAL A 115 -3.93 -2.64 17.47
CA VAL A 115 -2.74 -1.86 17.86
C VAL A 115 -1.80 -2.64 18.78
N ALA A 116 -2.33 -3.41 19.72
CA ALA A 116 -1.51 -4.23 20.62
C ALA A 116 -0.68 -5.28 19.86
N GLU A 117 -1.23 -5.86 18.79
CA GLU A 117 -0.53 -6.82 17.95
C GLU A 117 0.52 -6.13 17.07
N LEU A 118 0.21 -4.95 16.53
CA LEU A 118 1.18 -4.14 15.79
C LEU A 118 2.40 -3.82 16.64
N GLU A 119 2.21 -3.34 17.87
CA GLU A 119 3.29 -3.04 18.80
C GLU A 119 4.09 -4.28 19.20
N ARG A 120 3.42 -5.41 19.37
CA ARG A 120 4.09 -6.69 19.64
C ARG A 120 5.01 -7.10 18.47
N ARG A 121 4.52 -6.96 17.23
CA ARG A 121 5.28 -7.26 16.01
C ARG A 121 6.42 -6.28 15.79
N GLU A 122 6.18 -4.97 16.01
CA GLU A 122 7.19 -3.91 15.91
C GLU A 122 8.37 -4.18 16.85
N ARG A 123 8.11 -4.48 18.13
CA ARG A 123 9.16 -4.84 19.10
C ARG A 123 9.98 -6.07 18.69
N ARG A 124 9.34 -7.06 18.05
CA ARG A 124 10.05 -8.27 17.60
C ARG A 124 10.97 -8.02 16.40
N ARG A 125 10.64 -7.05 15.57
CA ARG A 125 11.45 -6.71 14.37
C ARG A 125 12.71 -5.96 14.74
N GLY A 126 12.64 -5.00 15.66
CA GLY A 126 13.78 -4.22 16.13
C GLY A 126 14.41 -3.26 15.11
N ASP A 127 13.90 -3.22 13.87
CA ASP A 127 14.41 -2.41 12.76
C ASP A 127 13.56 -1.16 12.48
N ARG A 128 12.55 -0.91 13.32
CA ARG A 128 11.60 0.20 13.19
C ARG A 128 11.67 1.13 14.40
N ARG A 129 11.30 2.39 14.18
CA ARG A 129 11.17 3.36 15.26
C ARG A 129 10.00 2.95 16.16
N ALA A 130 10.24 2.87 17.47
CA ALA A 130 9.19 2.51 18.41
C ALA A 130 8.01 3.51 18.35
N GLY A 131 6.78 2.99 18.24
CA GLY A 131 5.55 3.78 18.17
C GLY A 131 5.11 4.19 16.76
N GLU A 132 5.87 3.87 15.71
CA GLU A 132 5.50 4.13 14.32
C GLU A 132 4.20 3.40 13.95
N ALA A 133 4.09 2.12 14.32
CA ALA A 133 2.92 1.30 14.04
C ALA A 133 1.63 1.82 14.70
N ARG A 134 1.72 2.41 15.90
CA ARG A 134 0.59 3.07 16.57
C ARG A 134 0.15 4.35 15.85
N GLN A 135 1.11 5.16 15.40
CA GLN A 135 0.83 6.39 14.64
C GLN A 135 0.13 6.05 13.32
N ASP A 136 0.67 5.09 12.57
CA ASP A 136 0.06 4.62 11.33
C ASP A 136 -1.36 4.10 11.55
N HIS A 137 -1.56 3.27 12.59
CA HIS A 137 -2.86 2.68 12.91
C HIS A 137 -3.95 3.73 13.11
N ALA A 138 -3.61 4.88 13.69
CA ALA A 138 -4.57 5.95 13.96
C ALA A 138 -5.14 6.59 12.68
N VAL A 139 -4.42 6.52 11.55
CA VAL A 139 -4.76 7.28 10.34
C VAL A 139 -4.95 6.41 9.08
N VAL A 140 -4.25 5.29 8.98
CA VAL A 140 -4.09 4.53 7.72
C VAL A 140 -5.40 4.10 7.06
N HIS A 141 -6.47 3.91 7.83
CA HIS A 141 -7.77 3.47 7.34
C HIS A 141 -8.82 4.60 7.26
N THR A 142 -8.41 5.87 7.44
CA THR A 142 -9.35 7.00 7.51
C THR A 142 -9.54 7.73 6.17
N PHE A 143 -8.68 7.49 5.18
CA PHE A 143 -8.65 8.28 3.94
C PHE A 143 -9.28 7.60 2.73
N GLY A 144 -9.93 6.47 2.91
CA GLY A 144 -10.54 5.76 1.78
C GLY A 144 -11.44 4.61 2.20
N ILE A 145 -12.06 4.01 1.19
CA ILE A 145 -12.84 2.77 1.32
C ILE A 145 -12.12 1.64 0.59
N TYR A 146 -12.48 0.41 0.91
CA TYR A 146 -11.86 -0.78 0.35
C TYR A 146 -12.84 -1.59 -0.49
N ASP A 147 -12.30 -2.41 -1.39
CA ASP A 147 -13.03 -3.48 -2.07
C ASP A 147 -13.07 -4.74 -1.20
N LEU A 148 -12.04 -4.92 -0.35
CA LEU A 148 -11.94 -6.01 0.61
C LEU A 148 -11.21 -5.52 1.86
N GLU A 149 -11.73 -5.87 3.02
CA GLU A 149 -11.10 -5.66 4.32
C GLU A 149 -10.70 -7.00 4.94
N LEU A 150 -9.51 -7.08 5.51
CA LEU A 150 -8.90 -8.27 6.08
C LEU A 150 -8.42 -8.00 7.49
N ASP A 151 -8.47 -9.04 8.33
CA ASP A 151 -7.86 -9.05 9.65
C ASP A 151 -6.52 -9.80 9.59
N SER A 152 -5.43 -9.12 9.88
CA SER A 152 -4.09 -9.69 9.87
C SER A 152 -3.79 -10.63 11.04
N THR A 153 -4.71 -10.80 11.98
CA THR A 153 -4.62 -11.80 13.05
C THR A 153 -5.10 -13.17 12.58
N GLN A 154 -5.85 -13.23 11.47
CA GLN A 154 -6.24 -14.48 10.83
C GLN A 154 -5.03 -15.16 10.16
N PRO A 155 -5.07 -16.47 9.93
CA PRO A 155 -4.04 -17.17 9.19
C PRO A 155 -3.78 -16.51 7.83
N ASN A 156 -2.51 -16.36 7.46
CA ASN A 156 -2.15 -15.69 6.20
C ASN A 156 -2.73 -16.41 4.98
N ASP A 157 -2.85 -17.74 5.01
CA ASP A 157 -3.42 -18.52 3.91
C ASP A 157 -4.92 -18.24 3.72
N ASP A 158 -5.66 -17.96 4.77
CA ASP A 158 -7.07 -17.58 4.70
C ASP A 158 -7.20 -16.19 4.08
N ASN A 159 -6.36 -15.23 4.48
CA ASN A 159 -6.30 -13.91 3.89
C ASN A 159 -5.92 -13.96 2.40
N VAL A 160 -4.95 -14.78 2.02
CA VAL A 160 -4.58 -14.99 0.60
C VAL A 160 -5.76 -15.56 -0.20
N THR A 161 -6.47 -16.54 0.37
CA THR A 161 -7.64 -17.16 -0.28
C THR A 161 -8.76 -16.13 -0.45
N ALA A 162 -9.03 -15.30 0.57
CA ALA A 162 -10.02 -14.22 0.52
C ALA A 162 -9.68 -13.21 -0.58
N VAL A 163 -8.41 -12.72 -0.64
CA VAL A 163 -8.00 -11.79 -1.70
C VAL A 163 -8.18 -12.41 -3.09
N ARG A 164 -7.70 -13.63 -3.31
CA ARG A 164 -7.82 -14.30 -4.62
C ARG A 164 -9.26 -14.50 -5.05
N SER A 165 -10.13 -14.89 -4.14
CA SER A 165 -11.57 -15.06 -4.41
C SER A 165 -12.22 -13.72 -4.76
N ALA A 166 -12.04 -12.70 -3.93
CA ALA A 166 -12.60 -11.37 -4.15
C ALA A 166 -12.04 -10.70 -5.43
N TRP A 167 -10.74 -10.87 -5.69
CA TRP A 167 -10.12 -10.40 -6.93
C TRP A 167 -10.75 -11.01 -8.19
N ARG A 168 -11.02 -12.31 -8.19
CA ARG A 168 -11.66 -13.01 -9.32
C ARG A 168 -13.10 -12.58 -9.53
N SER A 169 -13.85 -12.38 -8.45
CA SER A 169 -15.28 -12.02 -8.47
C SER A 169 -15.55 -10.52 -8.37
N ARG A 170 -14.48 -9.67 -8.44
CA ARG A 170 -14.63 -8.21 -8.27
C ARG A 170 -15.60 -7.62 -9.29
N THR A 171 -16.38 -6.68 -8.82
CA THR A 171 -17.35 -5.95 -9.64
C THR A 171 -16.94 -4.49 -9.78
N ARG A 172 -17.44 -3.81 -10.80
CA ARG A 172 -17.27 -2.38 -10.99
C ARG A 172 -18.57 -1.62 -10.72
N PRO A 173 -18.51 -0.39 -10.21
CA PRO A 173 -17.31 0.38 -9.87
C PRO A 173 -16.62 -0.14 -8.59
N GLY A 174 -15.31 -0.29 -8.62
CA GLY A 174 -14.49 -0.62 -7.46
C GLY A 174 -14.31 0.57 -6.50
N ALA A 175 -13.59 0.35 -5.40
CA ALA A 175 -13.39 1.36 -4.35
C ALA A 175 -12.77 2.65 -4.90
N PHE A 176 -11.73 2.55 -5.74
CA PHE A 176 -11.09 3.72 -6.35
C PHE A 176 -12.03 4.51 -7.25
N GLU A 177 -12.83 3.84 -8.07
CA GLU A 177 -13.82 4.49 -8.94
C GLU A 177 -14.91 5.19 -8.11
N ARG A 178 -15.41 4.55 -7.04
CA ARG A 178 -16.40 5.14 -6.12
C ARG A 178 -15.85 6.37 -5.40
N MET A 179 -14.60 6.35 -4.93
CA MET A 179 -13.97 7.49 -4.28
C MET A 179 -13.79 8.67 -5.25
N ARG A 180 -13.35 8.43 -6.50
CA ARG A 180 -13.26 9.48 -7.52
C ARG A 180 -14.62 10.11 -7.81
N ALA A 181 -15.66 9.30 -7.98
CA ALA A 181 -17.00 9.79 -8.22
C ALA A 181 -17.55 10.64 -7.05
N ALA A 182 -17.19 10.27 -5.81
CA ALA A 182 -17.56 11.06 -4.62
C ALA A 182 -16.81 12.40 -4.59
N ALA A 183 -15.51 12.42 -4.84
CA ALA A 183 -14.69 13.62 -4.87
C ALA A 183 -15.16 14.64 -5.94
N ALA A 184 -15.52 14.15 -7.13
CA ALA A 184 -16.05 15.00 -8.20
C ALA A 184 -17.35 15.71 -7.80
N ARG A 185 -18.24 15.07 -7.03
CA ARG A 185 -19.48 15.67 -6.53
C ARG A 185 -19.29 16.75 -5.47
N THR A 186 -18.18 16.70 -4.72
CA THR A 186 -17.90 17.68 -3.65
C THR A 186 -17.21 18.94 -4.19
N SER A 187 -16.69 18.89 -5.44
CA SER A 187 -15.99 20.00 -6.09
C SER A 187 -16.91 20.85 -7.01
N THR A 188 -18.20 20.49 -7.08
CA THR A 188 -19.25 21.20 -7.81
C THR A 188 -20.15 21.96 -6.86
#